data_49302ba7fa245a96f8b366464f4b44c7
#
_entry.id   49302ba7fa245a96f8b366464f4b44c7
#
_cell.length_a   1.000
_cell.length_b   1.000
_cell.length_c   1.000
_cell.angle_alpha   90.00
_cell.angle_beta   90.00
_cell.angle_gamma   90.00
#
_symmetry.space_group_name_H-M   'P 1'
#
loop_
_entity.id
_entity.type
_entity.pdbx_description
1 polymer ?
#
loop_
_entity_poly.entity_id
_entity_poly.type
_entity_poly.pdbx_seq_one_letter_code
_entity_poly.pdbx_strand_id
1 'polypeptide(L)'
;MTDYGVLAERLSGLAQAGSPARKRLARNGIDPAAFYESVKVHVDEEVRKANEELRKRGLSTIERIFIPGFLGRLSLAFGTALLCSVELNESRGRVRAVIFGPPNRDEIARKDFFLIPEAADLSSSLFDESEKVAVGYSPQRIAAEIVSGLITGEFA
;
A
#
# COMPACT_ATOMS: atom_id res chain seq x y z
N MET A 1 -3.58 41.60 16.14
CA MET A 1 -2.62 40.56 16.55
C MET A 1 -2.99 39.25 15.89
N THR A 2 -2.08 38.66 15.15
CA THR A 2 -2.37 37.41 14.41
C THR A 2 -2.19 36.23 15.34
N ASP A 3 -3.22 35.40 15.46
CA ASP A 3 -3.12 34.15 16.22
C ASP A 3 -2.70 33.01 15.29
N TYR A 4 -1.43 32.68 15.31
CA TYR A 4 -0.87 31.62 14.49
C TYR A 4 -1.34 30.22 14.88
N GLY A 5 -1.73 30.03 16.15
CA GLY A 5 -2.29 28.77 16.60
C GLY A 5 -3.62 28.47 15.91
N VAL A 6 -4.49 29.46 15.81
CA VAL A 6 -5.78 29.35 15.12
C VAL A 6 -5.59 29.10 13.62
N LEU A 7 -4.61 29.79 13.00
CA LEU A 7 -4.29 29.59 11.59
C LEU A 7 -3.74 28.19 11.34
N ALA A 8 -2.87 27.70 12.19
CA ALA A 8 -2.32 26.35 12.09
C ALA A 8 -3.39 25.27 12.22
N GLU A 9 -4.32 25.43 13.19
CA GLU A 9 -5.47 24.55 13.33
C GLU A 9 -6.36 24.55 12.09
N ARG A 10 -6.62 25.71 11.53
CA ARG A 10 -7.43 25.85 10.32
C ARG A 10 -6.77 25.18 9.12
N LEU A 11 -5.46 25.37 8.94
CA LEU A 11 -4.68 24.72 7.89
C LEU A 11 -4.66 23.21 8.07
N SER A 12 -4.47 22.73 9.29
CA SER A 12 -4.52 21.31 9.61
C SER A 12 -5.89 20.70 9.28
N GLY A 13 -6.98 21.40 9.66
CA GLY A 13 -8.33 20.98 9.33
C GLY A 13 -8.61 20.94 7.83
N LEU A 14 -8.12 21.94 7.09
CA LEU A 14 -8.24 21.97 5.63
C LEU A 14 -7.42 20.86 4.97
N ALA A 15 -6.20 20.63 5.42
CA ALA A 15 -5.35 19.57 4.92
C ALA A 15 -5.98 18.18 5.17
N GLN A 16 -6.56 17.97 6.36
CA GLN A 16 -7.24 16.72 6.71
C GLN A 16 -8.56 16.54 5.95
N ALA A 17 -9.30 17.62 5.74
CA ALA A 17 -10.61 17.57 5.09
C ALA A 17 -10.55 17.72 3.57
N GLY A 18 -9.38 18.09 3.01
CA GLY A 18 -9.26 18.56 1.64
C GLY A 18 -9.40 17.49 0.55
N SER A 19 -9.06 16.24 0.84
CA SER A 19 -9.12 15.17 -0.15
C SER A 19 -10.50 14.48 -0.17
N PRO A 20 -11.16 14.37 -1.33
CA PRO A 20 -12.39 13.58 -1.45
C PRO A 20 -12.22 12.12 -1.05
N ALA A 21 -11.09 11.51 -1.40
CA ALA A 21 -10.77 10.14 -1.03
C ALA A 21 -10.66 9.98 0.49
N ARG A 22 -9.96 10.91 1.15
CA ARG A 22 -9.81 10.89 2.61
C ARG A 22 -11.16 11.06 3.33
N LYS A 23 -12.02 11.94 2.85
CA LYS A 23 -13.38 12.12 3.38
C LYS A 23 -14.22 10.86 3.24
N ARG A 24 -14.09 10.15 2.13
CA ARG A 24 -14.79 8.88 1.89
C ARG A 24 -14.30 7.78 2.84
N LEU A 25 -13.00 7.68 3.03
CA LEU A 25 -12.42 6.73 3.99
C LEU A 25 -12.93 6.99 5.40
N ALA A 26 -12.93 8.25 5.84
CA ALA A 26 -13.41 8.64 7.16
C ALA A 26 -14.91 8.32 7.35
N ARG A 27 -15.74 8.54 6.33
CA ARG A 27 -17.18 8.20 6.38
C ARG A 27 -17.41 6.69 6.51
N ASN A 28 -16.51 5.88 6.00
CA ASN A 28 -16.60 4.42 6.07
C ASN A 28 -15.81 3.84 7.24
N GLY A 29 -15.32 4.69 8.16
CA GLY A 29 -14.60 4.25 9.34
C GLY A 29 -13.19 3.72 9.06
N ILE A 30 -12.60 4.13 7.94
CA ILE A 30 -11.25 3.70 7.56
C ILE A 30 -10.24 4.76 7.99
N ASP A 31 -9.31 4.37 8.87
CA ASP A 31 -8.11 5.12 9.16
C ASP A 31 -7.00 4.63 8.22
N PRO A 32 -6.48 5.47 7.30
CA PRO A 32 -5.45 5.04 6.35
C PRO A 32 -4.19 4.50 7.02
N ALA A 33 -3.74 5.09 8.11
CA ALA A 33 -2.55 4.63 8.82
C ALA A 33 -2.76 3.25 9.45
N ALA A 34 -3.90 3.03 10.10
CA ALA A 34 -4.25 1.74 10.68
C ALA A 34 -4.44 0.68 9.59
N PHE A 35 -5.04 1.05 8.47
CA PHE A 35 -5.19 0.17 7.31
C PHE A 35 -3.83 -0.26 6.78
N TYR A 36 -2.90 0.67 6.62
CA TYR A 36 -1.54 0.38 6.14
C TYR A 36 -0.78 -0.53 7.11
N GLU A 37 -0.92 -0.33 8.41
CA GLU A 37 -0.35 -1.24 9.41
C GLU A 37 -0.94 -2.66 9.28
N SER A 38 -2.23 -2.78 9.02
CA SER A 38 -2.88 -4.05 8.74
C SER A 38 -2.33 -4.71 7.47
N VAL A 39 -2.09 -3.94 6.42
CA VAL A 39 -1.44 -4.44 5.18
C VAL A 39 -0.07 -5.03 5.51
N LYS A 40 0.74 -4.34 6.31
CA LYS A 40 2.07 -4.85 6.70
C LYS A 40 1.98 -6.18 7.45
N VAL A 41 1.05 -6.31 8.38
CA VAL A 41 0.84 -7.57 9.13
C VAL A 41 0.47 -8.70 8.18
N HIS A 42 -0.44 -8.46 7.25
CA HIS A 42 -0.84 -9.47 6.27
C HIS A 42 0.27 -9.79 5.27
N VAL A 43 1.09 -8.81 4.90
CA VAL A 43 2.27 -9.04 4.05
C VAL A 43 3.26 -9.98 4.77
N ASP A 44 3.54 -9.75 6.04
CA ASP A 44 4.42 -10.63 6.83
C ASP A 44 3.88 -12.07 6.85
N GLU A 45 2.58 -12.25 6.99
CA GLU A 45 1.93 -13.56 6.97
C GLU A 45 2.01 -14.23 5.58
N GLU A 46 1.74 -13.48 4.52
CA GLU A 46 1.84 -13.99 3.14
C GLU A 46 3.28 -14.34 2.78
N VAL A 47 4.26 -13.53 3.21
CA VAL A 47 5.68 -13.82 3.04
C VAL A 47 6.06 -15.13 3.73
N ARG A 48 5.58 -15.35 4.95
CA ARG A 48 5.82 -16.58 5.68
C ARG A 48 5.31 -17.80 4.91
N LYS A 49 4.07 -17.74 4.43
CA LYS A 49 3.45 -18.81 3.63
C LYS A 49 4.21 -19.07 2.34
N ALA A 50 4.54 -18.02 1.61
CA ALA A 50 5.28 -18.12 0.36
C ALA A 50 6.66 -18.73 0.58
N ASN A 51 7.35 -18.31 1.63
CA ASN A 51 8.70 -18.80 1.95
C ASN A 51 8.71 -20.29 2.32
N GLU A 52 7.68 -20.80 2.96
CA GLU A 52 7.55 -22.25 3.21
C GLU A 52 7.59 -23.03 1.90
N GLU A 53 6.81 -22.61 0.92
CA GLU A 53 6.76 -23.27 -0.39
C GLU A 53 8.03 -23.08 -1.21
N LEU A 54 8.60 -21.89 -1.18
CA LEU A 54 9.86 -21.59 -1.89
C LEU A 54 11.02 -22.42 -1.36
N ARG A 55 11.15 -22.56 -0.03
CA ARG A 55 12.18 -23.37 0.61
C ARG A 55 12.06 -24.86 0.25
N LYS A 56 10.84 -25.38 0.21
CA LYS A 56 10.60 -26.79 -0.18
C LYS A 56 11.11 -27.10 -1.57
N ARG A 57 11.19 -26.11 -2.44
CA ARG A 57 11.65 -26.26 -3.83
C ARG A 57 13.08 -25.78 -4.05
N GLY A 58 13.80 -25.41 -2.99
CA GLY A 58 15.16 -24.91 -3.06
C GLY A 58 15.29 -23.55 -3.75
N LEU A 59 14.23 -22.76 -3.76
CA LEU A 59 14.21 -21.44 -4.37
C LEU A 59 14.58 -20.34 -3.37
N SER A 60 14.92 -19.16 -3.90
CA SER A 60 15.15 -17.97 -3.09
C SER A 60 13.90 -17.59 -2.29
N THR A 61 14.10 -16.97 -1.15
CA THR A 61 13.01 -16.52 -0.28
C THR A 61 12.83 -15.01 -0.34
N ILE A 62 11.68 -14.54 0.14
CA ILE A 62 11.38 -13.12 0.27
C ILE A 62 11.86 -12.65 1.64
N GLU A 63 12.54 -11.51 1.67
CA GLU A 63 13.02 -10.89 2.90
C GLU A 63 12.49 -9.46 3.03
N ARG A 64 12.13 -9.10 4.25
CA ARG A 64 11.84 -7.70 4.57
C ARG A 64 13.16 -6.96 4.73
N ILE A 65 13.32 -5.86 4.01
CA ILE A 65 14.55 -5.08 3.99
C ILE A 65 14.28 -3.63 4.39
N PHE A 66 15.35 -2.93 4.76
CA PHE A 66 15.33 -1.49 4.98
C PHE A 66 16.12 -0.83 3.84
N ILE A 67 15.49 0.13 3.16
CA ILE A 67 16.12 0.93 2.12
C ILE A 67 16.31 2.35 2.65
N PRO A 68 17.57 2.86 2.76
CA PRO A 68 17.81 4.24 3.16
C PRO A 68 17.07 5.22 2.25
N GLY A 69 16.43 6.22 2.85
CA GLY A 69 15.60 7.17 2.11
C GLY A 69 14.13 6.76 1.95
N PHE A 70 13.78 5.51 2.25
CA PHE A 70 12.40 5.00 2.20
C PHE A 70 11.84 4.74 3.60
N LEU A 71 12.05 5.70 4.50
CA LEU A 71 11.56 5.61 5.87
C LEU A 71 10.03 5.48 5.90
N GLY A 72 9.55 4.58 6.74
CA GLY A 72 8.12 4.31 6.89
C GLY A 72 7.51 3.46 5.79
N ARG A 73 8.27 3.13 4.74
CA ARG A 73 7.80 2.24 3.67
C ARG A 73 8.12 0.79 3.98
N LEU A 74 7.20 -0.08 3.60
CA LEU A 74 7.46 -1.51 3.59
C LEU A 74 8.30 -1.83 2.35
N SER A 75 9.43 -2.49 2.54
CA SER A 75 10.30 -2.90 1.44
C SER A 75 10.63 -4.38 1.54
N LEU A 76 10.53 -5.06 0.42
CA LEU A 76 10.76 -6.52 0.31
C LEU A 76 11.79 -6.79 -0.78
N ALA A 77 12.59 -7.82 -0.58
CA ALA A 77 13.53 -8.33 -1.60
C ALA A 77 13.19 -9.79 -1.90
N PHE A 78 13.22 -10.15 -3.18
CA PHE A 78 13.08 -11.52 -3.64
C PHE A 78 14.38 -11.94 -4.35
N GLY A 79 15.17 -12.77 -3.69
CA GLY A 79 16.52 -13.08 -4.15
C GLY A 79 17.38 -11.81 -4.20
N THR A 80 18.23 -11.72 -5.22
CA THR A 80 19.09 -10.56 -5.46
C THR A 80 18.58 -9.66 -6.59
N ALA A 81 17.51 -10.05 -7.27
CA ALA A 81 17.07 -9.41 -8.50
C ALA A 81 15.90 -8.45 -8.32
N LEU A 82 14.91 -8.80 -7.52
CA LEU A 82 13.68 -8.04 -7.41
C LEU A 82 13.53 -7.36 -6.05
N LEU A 83 13.09 -6.10 -6.08
CA LEU A 83 12.76 -5.31 -4.91
C LEU A 83 11.33 -4.79 -5.04
N CYS A 84 10.59 -4.76 -3.94
CA CYS A 84 9.27 -4.16 -3.89
C CYS A 84 9.24 -3.09 -2.81
N SER A 85 8.73 -1.91 -3.15
CA SER A 85 8.45 -0.84 -2.20
C SER A 85 6.95 -0.61 -2.13
N VAL A 86 6.43 -0.53 -0.92
CA VAL A 86 5.00 -0.31 -0.67
C VAL A 86 4.83 0.96 0.15
N GLU A 87 4.06 1.90 -0.34
CA GLU A 87 3.84 3.17 0.33
C GLU A 87 2.36 3.49 0.48
N LEU A 88 2.03 4.22 1.54
CA LEU A 88 0.70 4.75 1.77
C LEU A 88 0.61 6.17 1.21
N ASN A 89 -0.40 6.42 0.39
CA ASN A 89 -0.79 7.76 -0.03
C ASN A 89 -2.12 8.11 0.63
N GLU A 90 -2.06 8.76 1.79
CA GLU A 90 -3.24 9.09 2.58
C GLU A 90 -4.18 10.05 1.84
N SER A 91 -3.63 11.04 1.14
CA SER A 91 -4.44 12.07 0.47
C SER A 91 -5.29 11.48 -0.66
N ARG A 92 -4.86 10.37 -1.25
CA ARG A 92 -5.58 9.69 -2.32
C ARG A 92 -6.26 8.40 -1.90
N GLY A 93 -6.10 8.00 -0.63
CA GLY A 93 -6.69 6.76 -0.11
C GLY A 93 -6.18 5.51 -0.80
N ARG A 94 -4.86 5.44 -1.04
CA ARG A 94 -4.25 4.33 -1.79
C ARG A 94 -3.01 3.80 -1.10
N VAL A 95 -2.75 2.52 -1.34
CA VAL A 95 -1.45 1.89 -1.13
C VAL A 95 -0.85 1.64 -2.51
N ARG A 96 0.38 2.09 -2.72
CA ARG A 96 1.10 1.88 -3.97
C ARG A 96 2.21 0.87 -3.77
N ALA A 97 2.23 -0.15 -4.61
CA ALA A 97 3.32 -1.12 -4.69
C ALA A 97 4.09 -0.92 -5.99
N VAL A 98 5.41 -0.87 -5.90
CA VAL A 98 6.30 -0.72 -7.05
C VAL A 98 7.35 -1.81 -6.99
N ILE A 99 7.55 -2.50 -8.10
CA ILE A 99 8.58 -3.53 -8.24
C ILE A 99 9.72 -2.97 -9.09
N PHE A 100 10.94 -3.13 -8.59
CA PHE A 100 12.18 -2.76 -9.26
C PHE A 100 12.94 -4.02 -9.63
N GLY A 101 13.50 -4.05 -10.83
CA GLY A 101 14.18 -5.23 -11.34
C GLY A 101 15.42 -4.92 -12.16
N PRO A 102 16.13 -5.98 -12.59
CA PRO A 102 17.34 -5.83 -13.39
C PRO A 102 17.07 -5.20 -14.76
N PRO A 103 18.11 -4.63 -15.43
CA PRO A 103 19.51 -4.67 -14.99
C PRO A 103 19.91 -3.58 -14.00
N ASN A 104 19.17 -2.45 -13.96
CA ASN A 104 19.56 -1.25 -13.20
C ASN A 104 18.67 -0.95 -12.00
N ARG A 105 17.87 -1.90 -11.55
CA ARG A 105 16.84 -1.70 -10.52
C ARG A 105 15.82 -0.60 -10.91
N ASP A 106 15.45 -0.59 -12.17
CA ASP A 106 14.40 0.29 -12.68
C ASP A 106 13.02 -0.26 -12.30
N GLU A 107 12.05 0.64 -12.28
CA GLU A 107 10.67 0.25 -12.06
C GLU A 107 10.18 -0.61 -13.23
N ILE A 108 9.76 -1.84 -12.92
CA ILE A 108 9.25 -2.79 -13.91
C ILE A 108 7.75 -3.04 -13.79
N ALA A 109 7.18 -2.76 -12.61
CA ALA A 109 5.75 -2.91 -12.39
C ALA A 109 5.29 -1.97 -11.29
N ARG A 110 4.03 -1.51 -11.40
CA ARG A 110 3.40 -0.62 -10.42
C ARG A 110 1.93 -0.94 -10.32
N LYS A 111 1.39 -0.91 -9.10
CA LYS A 111 -0.05 -1.01 -8.88
C LYS A 111 -0.49 -0.14 -7.71
N ASP A 112 -1.59 0.55 -7.89
CA ASP A 112 -2.28 1.31 -6.85
C ASP A 112 -3.49 0.51 -6.36
N PHE A 113 -3.60 0.36 -5.04
CA PHE A 113 -4.71 -0.34 -4.40
C PHE A 113 -5.57 0.67 -3.65
N PHE A 114 -6.85 0.67 -3.93
CA PHE A 114 -7.82 1.49 -3.19
C PHE A 114 -8.18 0.82 -1.88
N LEU A 115 -8.26 1.62 -0.81
CA LEU A 115 -8.53 1.10 0.53
C LEU A 115 -10.02 0.83 0.72
N ILE A 116 -10.36 -0.36 1.20
CA ILE A 116 -11.71 -0.71 1.65
C ILE A 116 -11.64 -1.50 2.95
N PRO A 117 -12.64 -1.40 3.84
CA PRO A 117 -12.74 -2.29 4.99
C PRO A 117 -13.03 -3.74 4.54
N GLU A 118 -12.61 -4.72 5.33
CA GLU A 118 -12.81 -6.15 5.02
C GLU A 118 -14.28 -6.53 4.79
N ALA A 119 -15.19 -5.88 5.52
CA ALA A 119 -16.62 -6.16 5.45
C ALA A 119 -17.39 -5.17 4.58
N ALA A 120 -16.72 -4.30 3.84
CA ALA A 120 -17.39 -3.31 3.02
C ALA A 120 -17.99 -3.92 1.77
N ASP A 121 -19.22 -3.57 1.50
CA ASP A 121 -19.80 -3.68 0.17
C ASP A 121 -18.98 -2.77 -0.76
N LEU A 122 -18.67 -3.24 -1.96
CA LEU A 122 -17.93 -2.49 -2.99
C LEU A 122 -18.81 -1.36 -3.56
N SER A 123 -19.32 -0.51 -2.69
CA SER A 123 -20.10 0.64 -3.13
C SER A 123 -19.18 1.68 -3.75
N SER A 124 -19.62 2.29 -4.83
CA SER A 124 -18.89 3.32 -5.56
C SER A 124 -18.49 4.53 -4.71
N SER A 125 -19.05 4.69 -3.52
CA SER A 125 -18.75 5.81 -2.61
C SER A 125 -17.32 5.82 -2.07
N LEU A 126 -16.59 4.70 -2.19
CA LEU A 126 -15.19 4.59 -1.77
C LEU A 126 -14.21 5.09 -2.84
N PHE A 127 -14.68 5.33 -4.06
CA PHE A 127 -13.82 5.64 -5.20
C PHE A 127 -13.96 7.10 -5.60
N ASP A 128 -12.86 7.64 -6.13
CA ASP A 128 -12.86 8.97 -6.70
C ASP A 128 -13.54 8.94 -8.07
N GLU A 129 -14.47 9.84 -8.33
CA GLU A 129 -15.19 9.92 -9.60
C GLU A 129 -14.28 10.16 -10.80
N SER A 130 -13.12 10.78 -10.59
CA SER A 130 -12.10 10.97 -11.63
C SER A 130 -11.37 9.68 -11.99
N GLU A 131 -11.51 8.65 -11.18
CA GLU A 131 -10.83 7.37 -11.36
C GLU A 131 -11.77 6.34 -11.97
N LYS A 132 -11.42 5.86 -13.15
CA LYS A 132 -12.26 4.92 -13.90
C LYS A 132 -12.17 3.46 -13.42
N VAL A 133 -11.21 3.15 -12.55
CA VAL A 133 -10.99 1.79 -12.04
C VAL A 133 -11.51 1.71 -10.62
N ALA A 134 -12.69 1.16 -10.47
CA ALA A 134 -13.39 1.08 -9.20
C ALA A 134 -13.22 -0.32 -8.58
N VAL A 135 -11.99 -0.71 -8.27
CA VAL A 135 -11.73 -1.95 -7.54
C VAL A 135 -11.10 -1.62 -6.20
N GLY A 136 -11.86 -1.87 -5.14
CA GLY A 136 -11.34 -1.74 -3.78
C GLY A 136 -10.69 -3.05 -3.32
N TYR A 137 -9.76 -2.92 -2.38
CA TYR A 137 -8.97 -4.04 -1.88
C TYR A 137 -8.96 -4.07 -0.36
N SER A 138 -9.19 -5.25 0.23
CA SER A 138 -8.95 -5.49 1.65
C SER A 138 -7.44 -5.60 1.93
N PRO A 139 -6.99 -5.40 3.18
CA PRO A 139 -5.58 -5.57 3.54
C PRO A 139 -5.01 -6.93 3.18
N GLN A 140 -5.80 -8.00 3.35
CA GLN A 140 -5.38 -9.36 3.01
C GLN A 140 -5.17 -9.53 1.51
N ARG A 141 -6.07 -8.99 0.70
CA ARG A 141 -5.97 -9.08 -0.75
C ARG A 141 -4.80 -8.26 -1.27
N ILE A 142 -4.58 -7.08 -0.73
CA ILE A 142 -3.41 -6.25 -1.08
C ILE A 142 -2.13 -7.02 -0.78
N ALA A 143 -2.02 -7.61 0.40
CA ALA A 143 -0.84 -8.39 0.79
C ALA A 143 -0.59 -9.56 -0.15
N ALA A 144 -1.63 -10.32 -0.49
CA ALA A 144 -1.51 -11.45 -1.40
C ALA A 144 -1.05 -11.01 -2.80
N GLU A 145 -1.58 -9.92 -3.32
CA GLU A 145 -1.17 -9.39 -4.62
C GLU A 145 0.24 -8.82 -4.62
N ILE A 146 0.66 -8.17 -3.55
CA ILE A 146 2.05 -7.68 -3.39
C ILE A 146 3.03 -8.84 -3.44
N VAL A 147 2.81 -9.88 -2.65
CA VAL A 147 3.71 -11.02 -2.56
C VAL A 147 3.72 -11.80 -3.88
N SER A 148 2.56 -12.06 -4.46
CA SER A 148 2.46 -12.73 -5.77
C SER A 148 3.15 -11.92 -6.86
N GLY A 149 2.94 -10.61 -6.88
CA GLY A 149 3.56 -9.70 -7.86
C GLY A 149 5.08 -9.67 -7.74
N LEU A 150 5.61 -9.68 -6.53
CA LEU A 150 7.06 -9.73 -6.31
C LEU A 150 7.66 -11.03 -6.82
N ILE A 151 7.00 -12.16 -6.63
CA ILE A 151 7.48 -13.47 -7.11
C ILE A 151 7.46 -13.53 -8.63
N THR A 152 6.41 -13.05 -9.27
CA THR A 152 6.26 -13.10 -10.72
C THR A 152 6.92 -11.94 -11.46
N GLY A 153 7.22 -10.86 -10.77
CA GLY A 153 7.77 -9.63 -11.36
C GLY A 153 6.72 -8.74 -12.02
N GLU A 154 5.43 -9.05 -11.86
CA GLU A 154 4.33 -8.28 -12.44
C GLU A 154 3.08 -8.35 -11.56
N PHE A 155 2.23 -7.34 -11.65
CA PHE A 155 0.92 -7.36 -10.99
C PHE A 155 -0.17 -7.82 -11.94
N ALA A 156 -1.10 -8.57 -11.36
CA ALA A 156 -2.26 -9.04 -12.09
C ALA A 156 -3.20 -7.91 -12.51
#